data_307803668259fb84168760633b51d08b
#
_entry.id   307803668259fb84168760633b51d08b
#
_cell.length_a   1.000
_cell.length_b   1.000
_cell.length_c   1.000
_cell.angle_alpha   90.00
_cell.angle_beta   90.00
_cell.angle_gamma   90.00
#
_symmetry.space_group_name_H-M   'P 1'
#
loop_
_entity.id
_entity.type
_entity.pdbx_description
1 polymer ?
#
loop_
_entity_poly.entity_id
_entity_poly.type
_entity_poly.pdbx_seq_one_letter_code
_entity_poly.pdbx_strand_id
1 'polypeptide(L)'
;FMQYTTTKEALQAIGYQYQADTDKWNIGDAAADYIYTAGRIPDFALPGTLRVICDYARWEKLDTTKTVSGEEKYFPLHTAGEVLKAARHSTSMNFISLDTHTPESLDLISRIQSIPGPVLCVYSSARNSVQDIRRFIMEMMNRNIQNPVILCIECSEATIDKQLIHFAVEAGALLTDGMGDGLWLMNDPEKIINKKVTGRTYLPSR
;
A
#
# COMPACT_ATOMS: atom_id res chain seq x y z
N PHE A 1 -0.82 9.54 -6.64
CA PHE A 1 -1.11 8.33 -7.46
C PHE A 1 0.01 8.16 -8.46
N MET A 2 0.99 7.31 -8.14
CA MET A 2 1.91 6.88 -9.17
C MET A 2 1.12 6.16 -10.25
N GLN A 3 1.01 6.75 -11.43
CA GLN A 3 0.72 5.99 -12.63
C GLN A 3 1.96 5.15 -12.93
N TYR A 4 2.17 4.07 -12.19
CA TYR A 4 3.15 3.08 -12.61
C TYR A 4 2.67 2.55 -13.96
N THR A 5 3.38 2.87 -15.00
CA THR A 5 3.44 2.02 -16.16
C THR A 5 3.90 0.68 -15.61
N THR A 6 3.00 -0.28 -15.50
CA THR A 6 3.30 -1.63 -15.04
C THR A 6 4.08 -2.34 -16.13
N THR A 7 5.35 -1.99 -16.27
CA THR A 7 6.31 -2.70 -17.13
C THR A 7 7.27 -3.49 -16.25
N LYS A 8 7.86 -4.54 -16.80
CA LYS A 8 8.85 -5.35 -16.09
C LYS A 8 10.02 -4.49 -15.57
N GLU A 9 10.46 -3.50 -16.35
CA GLU A 9 11.55 -2.59 -16.00
C GLU A 9 11.20 -1.65 -14.85
N ALA A 10 9.95 -1.21 -14.77
CA ALA A 10 9.50 -0.33 -13.69
C ALA A 10 9.55 -1.02 -12.31
N LEU A 11 9.44 -2.34 -12.26
CA LEU A 11 9.54 -3.10 -11.02
C LEU A 11 10.94 -3.08 -10.40
N GLN A 12 11.97 -2.68 -11.16
CA GLN A 12 13.32 -2.50 -10.62
C GLN A 12 13.35 -1.44 -9.50
N ALA A 13 12.52 -0.41 -9.60
CA ALA A 13 12.44 0.63 -8.58
C ALA A 13 11.93 0.13 -7.21
N ILE A 14 11.28 -1.02 -7.18
CA ILE A 14 10.72 -1.64 -5.98
C ILE A 14 11.37 -2.98 -5.64
N GLY A 15 12.58 -3.22 -6.17
CA GLY A 15 13.41 -4.36 -5.77
C GLY A 15 13.27 -5.62 -6.63
N TYR A 16 12.65 -5.56 -7.82
CA TYR A 16 12.50 -6.70 -8.72
C TYR A 16 13.21 -6.47 -10.04
N GLN A 17 14.24 -7.25 -10.34
CA GLN A 17 14.98 -7.17 -11.59
C GLN A 17 14.66 -8.38 -12.48
N TYR A 18 14.09 -8.13 -13.65
CA TYR A 18 13.82 -9.18 -14.63
C TYR A 18 15.07 -9.53 -15.42
N GLN A 19 15.36 -10.81 -15.54
CA GLN A 19 16.45 -11.38 -16.32
C GLN A 19 15.87 -12.03 -17.58
N ALA A 20 16.02 -11.35 -18.72
CA ALA A 20 15.44 -11.81 -19.97
C ALA A 20 16.05 -13.14 -20.46
N ASP A 21 17.35 -13.36 -20.23
CA ASP A 21 18.07 -14.56 -20.67
C ASP A 21 17.56 -15.86 -20.02
N THR A 22 17.05 -15.75 -18.78
CA THR A 22 16.61 -16.90 -17.99
C THR A 22 15.11 -16.93 -17.74
N ASP A 23 14.40 -15.88 -18.18
CA ASP A 23 12.97 -15.63 -17.86
C ASP A 23 12.68 -15.70 -16.36
N LYS A 24 13.57 -15.11 -15.54
CA LYS A 24 13.49 -15.14 -14.07
C LYS A 24 13.52 -13.74 -13.48
N TRP A 25 13.00 -13.65 -12.29
CA TRP A 25 13.07 -12.46 -11.46
C TRP A 25 14.15 -12.62 -10.38
N ASN A 26 15.05 -11.63 -10.31
CA ASN A 26 15.91 -11.46 -9.15
C ASN A 26 15.18 -10.56 -8.14
N ILE A 27 15.09 -10.98 -6.89
CA ILE A 27 14.33 -10.32 -5.83
C ILE A 27 15.33 -9.78 -4.81
N GLY A 28 15.34 -8.47 -4.61
CA GLY A 28 16.17 -7.82 -3.62
C GLY A 28 15.63 -8.01 -2.19
N ASP A 29 16.51 -7.88 -1.19
CA ASP A 29 16.14 -8.06 0.23
C ASP A 29 15.08 -7.06 0.73
N ALA A 30 15.02 -5.88 0.10
CA ALA A 30 14.04 -4.82 0.40
C ALA A 30 12.96 -4.70 -0.68
N ALA A 31 12.67 -5.80 -1.40
CA ALA A 31 11.62 -5.77 -2.41
C ALA A 31 10.24 -5.56 -1.77
N ALA A 32 9.40 -4.77 -2.45
CA ALA A 32 8.05 -4.50 -1.96
C ALA A 32 7.16 -5.76 -2.04
N ASP A 33 6.35 -6.00 -1.02
CA ASP A 33 5.40 -7.12 -1.01
C ASP A 33 4.19 -6.85 -1.92
N TYR A 34 3.79 -5.58 -2.03
CA TYR A 34 2.61 -5.15 -2.77
C TYR A 34 2.90 -3.94 -3.65
N ILE A 35 2.18 -3.89 -4.79
CA ILE A 35 2.06 -2.66 -5.59
C ILE A 35 0.59 -2.29 -5.73
N TYR A 36 0.29 -1.00 -5.71
CA TYR A 36 -1.03 -0.49 -6.04
C TYR A 36 -1.07 -0.02 -7.49
N THR A 37 -2.00 -0.55 -8.26
CA THR A 37 -2.09 -0.30 -9.71
C THR A 37 -3.37 0.42 -10.13
N ALA A 38 -4.18 0.86 -9.18
CA ALA A 38 -5.51 1.42 -9.42
C ALA A 38 -6.37 0.46 -10.28
N GLY A 39 -6.74 0.89 -11.47
CA GLY A 39 -7.53 0.06 -12.40
C GLY A 39 -6.71 -0.73 -13.43
N ARG A 40 -5.38 -0.70 -13.37
CA ARG A 40 -4.51 -1.37 -14.35
C ARG A 40 -4.13 -2.77 -13.89
N ILE A 41 -4.09 -3.70 -14.81
CA ILE A 41 -3.62 -5.07 -14.56
C ILE A 41 -2.37 -5.28 -15.39
N PRO A 42 -1.24 -5.70 -14.78
CA PRO A 42 -0.04 -6.07 -15.52
C PRO A 42 -0.34 -7.14 -16.57
N ASP A 43 0.22 -6.99 -17.76
CA ASP A 43 0.06 -7.91 -18.89
C ASP A 43 1.15 -8.99 -18.96
N PHE A 44 2.00 -9.05 -17.93
CA PHE A 44 3.09 -10.02 -17.80
C PHE A 44 3.00 -10.80 -16.48
N ALA A 45 3.73 -11.91 -16.42
CA ALA A 45 3.82 -12.73 -15.21
C ALA A 45 4.56 -11.98 -14.09
N LEU A 46 3.86 -11.76 -12.97
CA LEU A 46 4.44 -11.11 -11.79
C LEU A 46 5.46 -12.00 -11.08
N PRO A 47 6.47 -11.40 -10.41
CA PRO A 47 7.33 -12.11 -9.47
C PRO A 47 6.51 -12.92 -8.47
N GLY A 48 7.06 -14.06 -8.03
CA GLY A 48 6.34 -14.98 -7.14
C GLY A 48 5.83 -14.34 -5.86
N THR A 49 6.63 -13.47 -5.26
CA THR A 49 6.33 -12.79 -3.98
C THR A 49 5.54 -11.51 -4.12
N LEU A 50 5.53 -10.87 -5.31
CA LEU A 50 4.84 -9.61 -5.53
C LEU A 50 3.33 -9.82 -5.72
N ARG A 51 2.54 -9.05 -5.01
CA ARG A 51 1.08 -9.02 -5.07
C ARG A 51 0.58 -7.64 -5.52
N VAL A 52 -0.64 -7.60 -6.03
CA VAL A 52 -1.24 -6.37 -6.57
C VAL A 52 -2.47 -5.99 -5.76
N ILE A 53 -2.49 -4.74 -5.32
CA ILE A 53 -3.70 -4.09 -4.80
C ILE A 53 -4.30 -3.26 -5.93
N CYS A 54 -5.57 -3.42 -6.22
CA CYS A 54 -6.28 -2.63 -7.23
C CYS A 54 -7.64 -2.17 -6.70
N ASP A 55 -8.19 -1.15 -7.33
CA ASP A 55 -9.51 -0.64 -6.95
C ASP A 55 -10.55 -1.76 -7.01
N TYR A 56 -11.47 -1.80 -6.02
CA TYR A 56 -12.52 -2.81 -5.93
C TYR A 56 -13.31 -2.95 -7.24
N ALA A 57 -13.70 -1.84 -7.86
CA ALA A 57 -14.44 -1.85 -9.12
C ALA A 57 -13.70 -2.55 -10.28
N ARG A 58 -12.37 -2.60 -10.24
CA ARG A 58 -11.55 -3.35 -11.20
C ARG A 58 -11.40 -4.79 -10.76
N TRP A 59 -11.09 -5.02 -9.48
CA TRP A 59 -10.91 -6.36 -8.92
C TRP A 59 -12.17 -7.21 -9.06
N GLU A 60 -13.35 -6.64 -8.83
CA GLU A 60 -14.63 -7.34 -8.97
C GLU A 60 -14.83 -7.97 -10.35
N LYS A 61 -14.29 -7.33 -11.40
CA LYS A 61 -14.37 -7.78 -12.79
C LYS A 61 -13.28 -8.78 -13.17
N LEU A 62 -12.32 -9.05 -12.28
CA LEU A 62 -11.27 -10.03 -12.54
C LEU A 62 -11.83 -11.45 -12.36
N ASP A 63 -11.49 -12.29 -13.32
CA ASP A 63 -11.70 -13.72 -13.19
C ASP A 63 -10.63 -14.32 -12.28
N THR A 64 -10.93 -14.35 -10.98
CA THR A 64 -10.00 -14.86 -9.96
C THR A 64 -9.79 -16.37 -10.02
N THR A 65 -10.56 -17.09 -10.86
CA THR A 65 -10.41 -18.55 -11.05
C THR A 65 -9.19 -18.89 -11.92
N LYS A 66 -8.60 -17.92 -12.61
CA LYS A 66 -7.42 -18.09 -13.47
C LYS A 66 -6.10 -17.92 -12.73
N THR A 67 -6.00 -18.34 -11.50
CA THR A 67 -4.73 -18.36 -10.76
C THR A 67 -3.87 -19.51 -11.22
N VAL A 68 -2.71 -19.23 -11.83
CA VAL A 68 -1.78 -20.23 -12.37
C VAL A 68 -1.17 -21.13 -11.28
N SER A 69 -1.29 -20.75 -9.99
CA SER A 69 -0.69 -21.46 -8.85
C SER A 69 -1.62 -21.67 -7.66
N GLY A 70 -2.91 -21.37 -7.79
CA GLY A 70 -3.86 -21.48 -6.66
C GLY A 70 -3.77 -20.36 -5.62
N GLU A 71 -2.80 -19.44 -5.72
CA GLU A 71 -2.66 -18.30 -4.81
C GLU A 71 -3.27 -17.03 -5.40
N GLU A 72 -4.01 -16.29 -4.59
CA GLU A 72 -4.48 -14.95 -4.97
C GLU A 72 -3.29 -13.99 -5.14
N LYS A 73 -3.21 -13.34 -6.29
CA LYS A 73 -2.20 -12.33 -6.61
C LYS A 73 -2.78 -10.91 -6.60
N TYR A 74 -4.09 -10.78 -6.71
CA TYR A 74 -4.80 -9.51 -6.85
C TYR A 74 -5.78 -9.34 -5.70
N PHE A 75 -5.71 -8.22 -5.02
CA PHE A 75 -6.53 -7.92 -3.85
C PHE A 75 -7.29 -6.62 -4.04
N PRO A 76 -8.55 -6.54 -3.55
CA PRO A 76 -9.34 -5.33 -3.66
C PRO A 76 -8.89 -4.28 -2.65
N LEU A 77 -8.86 -3.02 -3.08
CA LEU A 77 -8.89 -1.86 -2.21
C LEU A 77 -10.31 -1.31 -2.19
N HIS A 78 -10.94 -1.39 -1.03
CA HIS A 78 -12.26 -0.84 -0.78
C HIS A 78 -12.15 0.56 -0.17
N THR A 79 -13.06 1.44 -0.54
CA THR A 79 -13.31 2.66 0.24
C THR A 79 -14.20 2.35 1.44
N ALA A 80 -14.19 3.20 2.47
CA ALA A 80 -15.08 3.09 3.62
C ALA A 80 -16.57 3.03 3.23
N GLY A 81 -16.95 3.75 2.18
CA GLY A 81 -18.36 3.82 1.73
C GLY A 81 -18.85 2.61 0.95
N GLU A 82 -17.94 1.83 0.34
CA GLU A 82 -18.31 0.70 -0.52
C GLU A 82 -18.09 -0.67 0.11
N VAL A 83 -17.18 -0.79 1.09
CA VAL A 83 -16.76 -2.10 1.63
C VAL A 83 -17.92 -2.97 2.12
N LEU A 84 -18.90 -2.39 2.80
CA LEU A 84 -20.08 -3.12 3.28
C LEU A 84 -21.14 -3.40 2.22
N LYS A 85 -21.03 -2.75 1.06
CA LYS A 85 -21.97 -2.89 -0.07
C LYS A 85 -21.38 -3.74 -1.19
N ALA A 86 -20.12 -4.13 -1.07
CA ALA A 86 -19.40 -4.90 -2.06
C ALA A 86 -20.10 -6.24 -2.31
N ALA A 87 -20.32 -6.60 -3.57
CA ALA A 87 -21.00 -7.83 -3.94
C ALA A 87 -20.18 -9.09 -3.62
N ARG A 88 -18.83 -8.93 -3.59
CA ARG A 88 -17.91 -9.99 -3.19
C ARG A 88 -16.67 -9.42 -2.50
N HIS A 89 -15.98 -10.27 -1.76
CA HIS A 89 -14.70 -9.98 -1.12
C HIS A 89 -13.66 -11.02 -1.52
N SER A 90 -12.37 -10.68 -1.41
CA SER A 90 -11.30 -11.67 -1.49
C SER A 90 -11.43 -12.66 -0.33
N THR A 91 -11.03 -13.89 -0.56
CA THR A 91 -11.12 -14.95 0.47
C THR A 91 -9.99 -14.86 1.50
N SER A 92 -8.92 -14.12 1.20
CA SER A 92 -7.73 -14.04 2.05
C SER A 92 -7.51 -12.64 2.62
N MET A 93 -7.47 -11.58 1.80
CA MET A 93 -7.20 -10.22 2.25
C MET A 93 -8.05 -9.18 1.52
N ASN A 94 -8.59 -8.25 2.28
CA ASN A 94 -9.36 -7.11 1.78
C ASN A 94 -8.78 -5.83 2.36
N PHE A 95 -8.18 -5.00 1.51
CA PHE A 95 -7.62 -3.72 1.91
C PHE A 95 -8.73 -2.67 1.98
N ILE A 96 -8.75 -1.87 3.03
CA ILE A 96 -9.81 -0.90 3.30
C ILE A 96 -9.18 0.45 3.60
N SER A 97 -9.41 1.41 2.73
CA SER A 97 -8.91 2.78 2.88
C SER A 97 -9.76 3.55 3.89
N LEU A 98 -9.13 4.06 4.94
CA LEU A 98 -9.78 4.74 6.06
C LEU A 98 -9.12 6.08 6.36
N ASP A 99 -9.92 7.15 6.37
CA ASP A 99 -9.49 8.43 6.89
C ASP A 99 -9.69 8.45 8.42
N THR A 100 -8.59 8.55 9.16
CA THR A 100 -8.61 8.56 10.63
C THR A 100 -9.25 9.82 11.21
N HIS A 101 -9.37 10.88 10.41
CA HIS A 101 -10.05 12.11 10.80
C HIS A 101 -11.58 11.97 10.79
N THR A 102 -12.11 10.99 10.08
CA THR A 102 -13.54 10.72 9.98
C THR A 102 -14.01 9.93 11.22
N PRO A 103 -14.93 10.46 12.02
CA PRO A 103 -15.38 9.82 13.28
C PRO A 103 -15.93 8.40 13.07
N GLU A 104 -16.62 8.17 11.95
CA GLU A 104 -17.28 6.90 11.62
C GLU A 104 -16.30 5.77 11.27
N SER A 105 -15.02 6.09 11.07
CA SER A 105 -14.01 5.09 10.68
C SER A 105 -13.83 3.99 11.73
N LEU A 106 -13.86 4.32 13.02
CA LEU A 106 -13.79 3.33 14.09
C LEU A 106 -15.02 2.43 14.18
N ASP A 107 -16.22 2.98 13.96
CA ASP A 107 -17.45 2.20 13.99
C ASP A 107 -17.54 1.26 12.78
N LEU A 108 -17.01 1.69 11.63
CA LEU A 108 -16.89 0.85 10.44
C LEU A 108 -16.04 -0.39 10.72
N ILE A 109 -14.91 -0.27 11.45
CA ILE A 109 -14.05 -1.41 11.75
C ILE A 109 -14.81 -2.51 12.47
N SER A 110 -15.67 -2.18 13.42
CA SER A 110 -16.50 -3.17 14.11
C SER A 110 -17.44 -3.92 13.15
N ARG A 111 -17.88 -3.27 12.08
CA ARG A 111 -18.84 -3.83 11.11
C ARG A 111 -18.16 -4.70 10.04
N ILE A 112 -16.89 -4.49 9.77
CA ILE A 112 -16.13 -5.25 8.75
C ILE A 112 -15.47 -6.52 9.30
N GLN A 113 -15.63 -6.82 10.59
CA GLN A 113 -15.01 -8.02 11.20
C GLN A 113 -15.52 -9.34 10.61
N SER A 114 -16.66 -9.35 9.94
CA SER A 114 -17.17 -10.51 9.21
C SER A 114 -16.55 -10.71 7.82
N ILE A 115 -15.80 -9.71 7.32
CA ILE A 115 -15.12 -9.80 6.03
C ILE A 115 -13.83 -10.61 6.21
N PRO A 116 -13.47 -11.51 5.29
CA PRO A 116 -12.22 -12.25 5.36
C PRO A 116 -10.99 -11.34 5.33
N GLY A 117 -10.05 -11.49 6.26
CA GLY A 117 -8.77 -10.81 6.31
C GLY A 117 -8.81 -9.28 6.06
N PRO A 118 -9.51 -8.49 6.88
CA PRO A 118 -9.60 -7.05 6.69
C PRO A 118 -8.29 -6.38 7.13
N VAL A 119 -7.63 -5.67 6.19
CA VAL A 119 -6.39 -4.89 6.38
C VAL A 119 -6.71 -3.42 6.26
N LEU A 120 -6.36 -2.63 7.26
CA LEU A 120 -6.71 -1.21 7.33
C LEU A 120 -5.60 -0.36 6.72
N CYS A 121 -5.87 0.32 5.60
CA CYS A 121 -5.00 1.31 4.98
C CYS A 121 -5.38 2.69 5.54
N VAL A 122 -4.68 3.15 6.58
CA VAL A 122 -5.04 4.36 7.30
C VAL A 122 -4.25 5.57 6.81
N TYR A 123 -4.94 6.67 6.60
CA TYR A 123 -4.38 7.98 6.33
C TYR A 123 -5.15 9.03 7.13
N SER A 124 -4.67 10.25 7.18
CA SER A 124 -5.40 11.36 7.79
C SER A 124 -5.48 12.54 6.84
N SER A 125 -6.68 13.07 6.66
CA SER A 125 -6.93 14.35 5.99
C SER A 125 -6.69 15.56 6.89
N ALA A 126 -6.40 15.35 8.17
CA ALA A 126 -6.10 16.40 9.12
C ALA A 126 -4.72 17.01 8.87
N ARG A 127 -4.55 18.29 9.26
CA ARG A 127 -3.26 19.00 9.16
C ARG A 127 -2.15 18.31 9.97
N ASN A 128 -2.50 17.70 11.09
CA ASN A 128 -1.59 17.00 12.00
C ASN A 128 -1.79 15.49 11.84
N SER A 129 -1.50 14.95 10.66
CA SER A 129 -1.72 13.55 10.27
C SER A 129 -1.19 12.54 11.29
N VAL A 130 0.07 12.68 11.72
CA VAL A 130 0.71 11.77 12.67
C VAL A 130 -0.03 11.67 14.00
N GLN A 131 -0.44 12.82 14.56
CA GLN A 131 -1.17 12.85 15.84
C GLN A 131 -2.55 12.23 15.70
N ASP A 132 -3.22 12.46 14.59
CA ASP A 132 -4.54 11.93 14.32
C ASP A 132 -4.52 10.42 14.12
N ILE A 133 -3.58 9.91 13.32
CA ILE A 133 -3.36 8.46 13.14
C ILE A 133 -2.99 7.81 14.47
N ARG A 134 -2.10 8.42 15.27
CA ARG A 134 -1.74 7.90 16.60
C ARG A 134 -2.96 7.77 17.49
N ARG A 135 -3.78 8.82 17.59
CA ARG A 135 -5.03 8.79 18.37
C ARG A 135 -5.96 7.66 17.91
N PHE A 136 -6.10 7.50 16.60
CA PHE A 136 -6.94 6.46 16.00
C PHE A 136 -6.46 5.06 16.38
N ILE A 137 -5.15 4.78 16.25
CA ILE A 137 -4.57 3.47 16.60
C ILE A 137 -4.68 3.20 18.10
N MET A 138 -4.45 4.21 18.95
CA MET A 138 -4.66 4.06 20.38
C MET A 138 -6.11 3.72 20.73
N GLU A 139 -7.07 4.33 20.05
CA GLU A 139 -8.48 4.01 20.23
C GLU A 139 -8.84 2.59 19.76
N MET A 140 -8.21 2.13 18.64
CA MET A 140 -8.32 0.73 18.23
C MET A 140 -7.81 -0.21 19.33
N MET A 141 -6.66 0.09 19.93
CA MET A 141 -6.08 -0.70 21.03
C MET A 141 -7.00 -0.75 22.23
N ASN A 142 -7.60 0.40 22.63
CA ASN A 142 -8.55 0.49 23.73
C ASN A 142 -9.80 -0.36 23.48
N ARG A 143 -10.20 -0.52 22.23
CA ARG A 143 -11.34 -1.35 21.82
C ARG A 143 -10.97 -2.80 21.52
N ASN A 144 -9.70 -3.21 21.77
CA ASN A 144 -9.16 -4.53 21.43
C ASN A 144 -9.32 -4.90 19.94
N ILE A 145 -9.23 -3.93 19.05
CA ILE A 145 -9.23 -4.14 17.60
C ILE A 145 -7.81 -4.50 17.17
N GLN A 146 -7.65 -5.68 16.56
CA GLN A 146 -6.34 -6.26 16.19
C GLN A 146 -6.13 -6.39 14.67
N ASN A 147 -6.87 -5.62 13.89
CA ASN A 147 -6.70 -5.62 12.44
C ASN A 147 -5.30 -5.10 12.07
N PRO A 148 -4.62 -5.72 11.08
CA PRO A 148 -3.39 -5.17 10.53
C PRO A 148 -3.59 -3.75 9.99
N VAL A 149 -2.63 -2.88 10.27
CA VAL A 149 -2.65 -1.46 9.90
C VAL A 149 -1.50 -1.13 8.97
N ILE A 150 -1.81 -0.64 7.78
CA ILE A 150 -0.86 -0.05 6.85
C ILE A 150 -0.95 1.47 6.96
N LEU A 151 0.17 2.11 7.28
CA LEU A 151 0.28 3.56 7.34
C LEU A 151 0.43 4.12 5.92
N CYS A 152 -0.57 4.86 5.45
CA CYS A 152 -0.57 5.49 4.13
C CYS A 152 -0.13 6.95 4.27
N ILE A 153 1.05 7.26 3.75
CA ILE A 153 1.66 8.60 3.85
C ILE A 153 1.85 9.17 2.46
N GLU A 154 1.25 10.32 2.22
CA GLU A 154 1.39 11.07 0.97
C GLU A 154 2.42 12.18 1.13
N CYS A 155 3.29 12.33 0.14
CA CYS A 155 4.28 13.40 0.08
C CYS A 155 4.24 14.11 -1.27
N SER A 156 4.10 15.44 -1.24
CA SER A 156 4.12 16.30 -2.43
C SER A 156 5.41 17.10 -2.59
N GLU A 157 6.45 16.80 -1.80
CA GLU A 157 7.71 17.50 -1.87
C GLU A 157 8.44 17.26 -3.20
N ALA A 158 9.07 18.32 -3.72
CA ALA A 158 9.66 18.33 -5.05
C ALA A 158 11.05 17.66 -5.15
N THR A 159 11.68 17.33 -4.04
CA THR A 159 13.02 16.72 -4.02
C THR A 159 13.01 15.41 -3.23
N ILE A 160 13.83 14.45 -3.66
CA ILE A 160 13.97 13.17 -2.97
C ILE A 160 14.40 13.35 -1.51
N ASP A 161 15.34 14.25 -1.23
CA ASP A 161 15.80 14.51 0.15
C ASP A 161 14.64 14.91 1.06
N LYS A 162 13.81 15.84 0.61
CA LYS A 162 12.64 16.28 1.38
C LYS A 162 11.58 15.19 1.52
N GLN A 163 11.36 14.40 0.47
CA GLN A 163 10.46 13.25 0.54
C GLN A 163 10.92 12.22 1.55
N LEU A 164 12.22 11.88 1.54
CA LEU A 164 12.81 10.94 2.50
C LEU A 164 12.67 11.45 3.95
N ILE A 165 12.92 12.74 4.17
CA ILE A 165 12.73 13.36 5.49
C ILE A 165 11.27 13.31 5.90
N HIS A 166 10.35 13.67 5.01
CA HIS A 166 8.91 13.66 5.28
C HIS A 166 8.43 12.25 5.69
N PHE A 167 8.75 11.25 4.88
CA PHE A 167 8.38 9.86 5.17
C PHE A 167 9.03 9.34 6.45
N ALA A 168 10.32 9.67 6.67
CA ALA A 168 11.03 9.24 7.88
C ALA A 168 10.44 9.88 9.15
N VAL A 169 10.02 11.13 9.09
CA VAL A 169 9.40 11.82 10.22
C VAL A 169 8.00 11.27 10.50
N GLU A 170 7.14 11.18 9.49
CA GLU A 170 5.75 10.77 9.70
C GLU A 170 5.63 9.28 9.99
N ALA A 171 6.21 8.41 9.16
CA ALA A 171 6.18 6.98 9.39
C ALA A 171 7.04 6.58 10.60
N GLY A 172 8.25 7.14 10.71
CA GLY A 172 9.19 6.80 11.78
C GLY A 172 8.63 7.13 13.17
N ALA A 173 7.92 8.24 13.32
CA ALA A 173 7.28 8.60 14.59
C ALA A 173 6.26 7.56 15.06
N LEU A 174 5.47 7.00 14.13
CA LEU A 174 4.45 5.98 14.44
C LEU A 174 5.09 4.60 14.65
N LEU A 175 5.99 4.18 13.76
CA LEU A 175 6.67 2.88 13.85
C LEU A 175 7.54 2.75 15.10
N THR A 176 8.20 3.84 15.54
CA THR A 176 8.99 3.85 16.78
C THR A 176 8.11 3.61 18.01
N ASP A 177 6.86 4.03 17.96
CA ASP A 177 5.87 3.76 19.00
C ASP A 177 5.21 2.36 18.87
N GLY A 178 5.66 1.54 17.92
CA GLY A 178 5.10 0.22 17.63
C GLY A 178 3.72 0.27 16.96
N MET A 179 3.42 1.38 16.27
CA MET A 179 2.15 1.58 15.58
C MET A 179 2.28 1.31 14.09
N GLY A 180 1.46 0.40 13.56
CA GLY A 180 1.43 0.01 12.15
C GLY A 180 2.24 -1.25 11.84
N ASP A 181 1.73 -2.04 10.91
CA ASP A 181 2.28 -3.32 10.45
C ASP A 181 2.92 -3.21 9.06
N GLY A 182 2.70 -2.11 8.37
CA GLY A 182 3.23 -1.86 7.04
C GLY A 182 3.18 -0.39 6.63
N LEU A 183 3.85 -0.09 5.52
CA LEU A 183 3.95 1.26 4.97
C LEU A 183 3.45 1.28 3.53
N TRP A 184 2.69 2.32 3.21
CA TRP A 184 2.32 2.68 1.86
C TRP A 184 2.72 4.13 1.60
N LEU A 185 3.87 4.30 0.98
CA LEU A 185 4.42 5.62 0.68
C LEU A 185 3.95 6.08 -0.71
N MET A 186 3.34 7.25 -0.77
CA MET A 186 2.79 7.82 -2.00
C MET A 186 3.47 9.14 -2.33
N ASN A 187 3.95 9.25 -3.58
CA ASN A 187 4.48 10.48 -4.11
C ASN A 187 4.02 10.69 -5.56
N ASP A 188 4.16 11.91 -6.04
CA ASP A 188 3.94 12.23 -7.45
C ASP A 188 5.31 12.37 -8.13
N PRO A 189 5.71 11.39 -8.96
CA PRO A 189 7.03 11.39 -9.60
C PRO A 189 7.20 12.53 -10.61
N GLU A 190 6.11 13.11 -11.12
CA GLU A 190 6.16 14.26 -12.04
C GLU A 190 6.56 15.54 -11.31
N LYS A 191 6.28 15.62 -10.01
CA LYS A 191 6.68 16.75 -9.16
C LYS A 191 8.14 16.70 -8.72
N ILE A 192 8.83 15.57 -8.90
CA ILE A 192 10.20 15.40 -8.44
C ILE A 192 11.15 16.12 -9.41
N ILE A 193 11.73 17.25 -8.99
CA ILE A 193 12.71 18.03 -9.75
C ILE A 193 14.13 17.48 -9.57
N ASN A 194 14.46 16.93 -8.41
CA ASN A 194 15.77 16.36 -8.12
C ASN A 194 15.64 14.90 -7.66
N LYS A 195 16.14 13.99 -8.51
CA LYS A 195 16.13 12.52 -8.25
C LYS A 195 17.40 12.04 -7.55
N LYS A 196 18.28 12.93 -7.12
CA LYS A 196 19.51 12.60 -6.39
C LYS A 196 19.41 13.12 -4.96
N VAL A 197 19.82 12.31 -4.00
CA VAL A 197 20.03 12.75 -2.63
C VAL A 197 21.24 13.66 -2.60
N THR A 198 21.18 14.77 -1.88
CA THR A 198 22.27 15.74 -1.80
C THR A 198 23.56 15.06 -1.35
N GLY A 199 24.59 15.11 -2.19
CA GLY A 199 25.89 14.50 -1.93
C GLY A 199 25.97 12.98 -2.09
N ARG A 200 24.85 12.29 -2.43
CA ARG A 200 24.83 10.83 -2.67
C ARG A 200 23.81 10.47 -3.73
N THR A 201 24.14 9.48 -4.55
CA THR A 201 23.13 8.79 -5.37
C THR A 201 22.47 7.74 -4.47
N TYR A 202 21.16 7.78 -4.36
CA TYR A 202 20.43 6.71 -3.68
C TYR A 202 20.49 5.46 -4.55
N LEU A 203 21.38 4.55 -4.20
CA LEU A 203 21.39 3.20 -4.76
C LEU A 203 20.53 2.36 -3.83
N PRO A 204 19.50 1.64 -4.34
CA PRO A 204 18.89 0.59 -3.54
C PRO A 204 20.02 -0.33 -3.06
N SER A 205 20.00 -0.68 -1.79
CA SER A 205 20.98 -1.57 -1.18
C SER A 205 21.14 -2.82 -2.05
N ARG A 206 22.39 -3.18 -2.32
CA ARG A 206 22.74 -4.38 -3.09
C ARG A 206 22.27 -5.61 -2.38
#